data_3911dc8f7d72666303053b200cfddb5e
#
_entry.id   3911dc8f7d72666303053b200cfddb5e
#
_cell.length_a   1.000
_cell.length_b   1.000
_cell.length_c   1.000
_cell.angle_alpha   90.00
_cell.angle_beta   90.00
_cell.angle_gamma   90.00
#
_symmetry.space_group_name_H-M   'P 1'
#
loop_
_entity.id
_entity.type
_entity.pdbx_description
1 polymer ?
#
loop_
_entity_poly.entity_id
_entity_poly.type
_entity_poly.pdbx_seq_one_letter_code
_entity_poly.pdbx_strand_id
1 'polypeptide(L)'
;METFLLISAGAFVGANVRFVVSGWAANRFGTRFPYGTLIVNLAGCFAIGLFLGVLTAGYHDDPGSHLLVATGFLGAETTFSTFAVESVLLLRNREYGLALRYLLGSVVLGLLATAAGLALADVLAGGAW
;
A
#
# COMPACT_ATOMS: atom_id res chain seq x y z
N MET A 1 2.84 23.85 11.71
CA MET A 1 4.03 23.74 10.83
C MET A 1 4.64 22.33 10.89
N GLU A 2 4.76 21.74 12.07
CA GLU A 2 5.26 20.37 12.29
C GLU A 2 4.46 19.30 11.52
N THR A 3 3.12 19.29 11.63
CA THR A 3 2.22 18.38 10.89
C THR A 3 2.50 18.39 9.38
N PHE A 4 2.63 19.58 8.81
CA PHE A 4 2.92 19.73 7.38
C PHE A 4 4.30 19.14 7.03
N LEU A 5 5.30 19.36 7.84
CA LEU A 5 6.66 18.84 7.62
C LEU A 5 6.70 17.31 7.70
N LEU A 6 6.03 16.72 8.71
CA LEU A 6 5.96 15.26 8.88
C LEU A 6 5.27 14.59 7.69
N ILE A 7 4.09 15.08 7.30
CA ILE A 7 3.36 14.54 6.14
C ILE A 7 4.17 14.70 4.85
N SER A 8 4.78 15.88 4.64
CA SER A 8 5.57 16.15 3.43
C SER A 8 6.81 15.24 3.36
N ALA A 9 7.51 15.03 4.47
CA ALA A 9 8.67 14.15 4.52
C ALA A 9 8.29 12.69 4.22
N GLY A 10 7.22 12.19 4.84
CA GLY A 10 6.70 10.86 4.57
C GLY A 10 6.26 10.71 3.11
N ALA A 11 5.49 11.68 2.61
CA ALA A 11 4.99 11.68 1.22
C ALA A 11 6.12 11.73 0.18
N PHE A 12 7.17 12.50 0.44
CA PHE A 12 8.35 12.53 -0.42
C PHE A 12 8.98 11.13 -0.57
N VAL A 13 9.18 10.44 0.54
CA VAL A 13 9.74 9.07 0.52
C VAL A 13 8.77 8.09 -0.14
N GLY A 14 7.50 8.09 0.26
CA GLY A 14 6.48 7.17 -0.26
C GLY A 14 6.27 7.30 -1.77
N ALA A 15 6.20 8.53 -2.29
CA ALA A 15 6.07 8.77 -3.73
C ALA A 15 7.29 8.28 -4.53
N ASN A 16 8.51 8.45 -4.00
CA ASN A 16 9.71 7.94 -4.63
C ASN A 16 9.77 6.42 -4.61
N VAL A 17 9.41 5.77 -3.50
CA VAL A 17 9.32 4.30 -3.42
C VAL A 17 8.33 3.78 -4.46
N ARG A 18 7.11 4.36 -4.54
CA ARG A 18 6.13 4.00 -5.57
C ARG A 18 6.69 4.12 -6.98
N PHE A 19 7.36 5.23 -7.29
CA PHE A 19 7.95 5.45 -8.61
C PHE A 19 8.98 4.38 -8.97
N VAL A 20 9.92 4.10 -8.06
CA VAL A 20 10.97 3.11 -8.27
C VAL A 20 10.40 1.70 -8.41
N VAL A 21 9.49 1.29 -7.51
CA VAL A 21 8.88 -0.05 -7.52
C VAL A 21 8.03 -0.25 -8.77
N SER A 22 7.23 0.75 -9.15
CA SER A 22 6.39 0.68 -10.37
C SER A 22 7.24 0.58 -11.63
N GLY A 23 8.33 1.36 -11.73
CA GLY A 23 9.27 1.29 -12.84
C GLY A 23 10.01 -0.06 -12.91
N TRP A 24 10.48 -0.56 -11.77
CA TRP A 24 11.09 -1.89 -11.68
C TRP A 24 10.12 -3.00 -12.12
N ALA A 25 8.88 -2.97 -11.63
CA ALA A 25 7.88 -3.95 -11.98
C ALA A 25 7.52 -3.92 -13.48
N ALA A 26 7.38 -2.73 -14.07
CA ALA A 26 7.14 -2.55 -15.50
C ALA A 26 8.28 -3.14 -16.35
N ASN A 27 9.53 -2.90 -15.96
CA ASN A 27 10.71 -3.44 -16.65
C ASN A 27 10.83 -4.97 -16.48
N ARG A 28 10.43 -5.51 -15.34
CA ARG A 28 10.60 -6.94 -15.01
C ARG A 28 9.48 -7.82 -15.55
N PHE A 29 8.24 -7.34 -15.51
CA PHE A 29 7.02 -8.12 -15.81
C PHE A 29 6.27 -7.60 -17.02
N GLY A 30 6.70 -6.46 -17.61
CA GLY A 30 6.00 -5.80 -18.71
C GLY A 30 4.82 -4.94 -18.21
N THR A 31 4.13 -4.32 -19.18
CA THR A 31 3.08 -3.32 -18.89
C THR A 31 1.66 -3.80 -19.22
N ARG A 32 1.50 -5.05 -19.72
CA ARG A 32 0.18 -5.58 -20.09
C ARG A 32 -0.74 -5.77 -18.87
N PHE A 33 -0.16 -6.18 -17.73
CA PHE A 33 -0.86 -6.26 -16.46
C PHE A 33 -0.21 -5.28 -15.48
N PRO A 34 -0.97 -4.53 -14.68
CA PRO A 34 -0.43 -3.45 -13.83
C PRO A 34 0.20 -3.97 -12.53
N TYR A 35 1.27 -4.76 -12.67
CA TYR A 35 2.00 -5.32 -11.54
C TYR A 35 2.56 -4.26 -10.60
N GLY A 36 3.01 -3.12 -11.14
CA GLY A 36 3.59 -2.04 -10.33
C GLY A 36 2.60 -1.51 -9.29
N THR A 37 1.42 -1.11 -9.74
CA THR A 37 0.35 -0.63 -8.87
C THR A 37 -0.13 -1.69 -7.90
N LEU A 38 -0.26 -2.95 -8.37
CA LEU A 38 -0.64 -4.06 -7.50
C LEU A 38 0.37 -4.26 -6.37
N ILE A 39 1.67 -4.31 -6.68
CA ILE A 39 2.74 -4.54 -5.70
C ILE A 39 2.78 -3.42 -4.66
N VAL A 40 2.78 -2.16 -5.07
CA VAL A 40 2.83 -1.04 -4.12
C VAL A 40 1.58 -1.00 -3.24
N ASN A 41 0.39 -1.21 -3.80
CA ASN A 41 -0.83 -1.22 -2.99
C ASN A 41 -0.86 -2.40 -2.01
N LEU A 42 -0.40 -3.60 -2.39
CA LEU A 42 -0.30 -4.75 -1.47
C LEU A 42 0.75 -4.52 -0.38
N ALA A 43 1.89 -3.94 -0.72
CA ALA A 43 2.92 -3.57 0.26
C ALA A 43 2.38 -2.55 1.26
N GLY A 44 1.66 -1.52 0.78
CA GLY A 44 0.99 -0.54 1.63
C GLY A 44 -0.10 -1.15 2.52
N CYS A 45 -0.90 -2.09 2.00
CA CYS A 45 -1.90 -2.84 2.78
C CYS A 45 -1.25 -3.64 3.92
N PHE A 46 -0.16 -4.33 3.64
CA PHE A 46 0.60 -5.07 4.65
C PHE A 46 1.20 -4.11 5.69
N ALA A 47 1.85 -3.04 5.22
CA ALA A 47 2.51 -2.07 6.09
C ALA A 47 1.54 -1.32 7.00
N ILE A 48 0.35 -0.94 6.51
CA ILE A 48 -0.66 -0.29 7.37
C ILE A 48 -1.23 -1.27 8.40
N GLY A 49 -1.44 -2.54 8.03
CA GLY A 49 -1.86 -3.58 8.97
C GLY A 49 -0.84 -3.78 10.10
N LEU A 50 0.44 -3.91 9.73
CA LEU A 50 1.53 -4.03 10.69
C LEU A 50 1.63 -2.78 11.59
N PHE A 51 1.61 -1.59 10.99
CA PHE A 51 1.71 -0.33 11.73
C PHE A 51 0.58 -0.16 12.75
N LEU A 52 -0.67 -0.36 12.33
CA LEU A 52 -1.83 -0.26 13.22
C LEU A 52 -1.81 -1.35 14.30
N GLY A 53 -1.42 -2.57 13.96
CA GLY A 53 -1.30 -3.65 14.92
C GLY A 53 -0.26 -3.35 16.00
N VAL A 54 0.91 -2.83 15.65
CA VAL A 54 1.95 -2.43 16.61
C VAL A 54 1.46 -1.30 17.53
N LEU A 55 0.74 -0.32 16.99
CA LEU A 55 0.19 0.77 17.79
C LEU A 55 -0.87 0.29 18.78
N THR A 56 -1.80 -0.57 18.34
CA THR A 56 -2.87 -1.10 19.21
C THR A 56 -2.32 -2.04 20.28
N ALA A 57 -1.16 -2.66 20.08
CA ALA A 57 -0.45 -3.43 21.10
C ALA A 57 0.24 -2.58 22.18
N GLY A 58 0.09 -1.25 22.14
CA GLY A 58 0.61 -0.34 23.17
C GLY A 58 2.05 0.14 22.94
N TYR A 59 2.61 -0.11 21.77
CA TYR A 59 3.91 0.45 21.38
C TYR A 59 3.72 1.88 20.84
N HIS A 60 4.06 2.87 21.67
CA HIS A 60 4.18 4.31 21.33
C HIS A 60 3.11 4.84 20.34
N ASP A 61 1.92 5.14 20.86
CA ASP A 61 0.90 5.90 20.12
C ASP A 61 1.33 7.39 20.07
N ASP A 62 2.31 7.68 19.22
CA ASP A 62 2.78 9.04 18.96
C ASP A 62 2.05 9.61 17.73
N PRO A 63 1.34 10.74 17.88
CA PRO A 63 0.67 11.41 16.75
C PRO A 63 1.61 11.74 15.59
N GLY A 64 2.88 12.00 15.84
CA GLY A 64 3.88 12.27 14.81
C GLY A 64 4.15 11.05 13.92
N SER A 65 4.19 9.85 14.49
CA SER A 65 4.37 8.61 13.74
C SER A 65 3.19 8.33 12.80
N HIS A 66 1.95 8.61 13.22
CA HIS A 66 0.77 8.52 12.35
C HIS A 66 0.86 9.48 11.16
N LEU A 67 1.27 10.72 11.41
CA LEU A 67 1.40 11.73 10.36
C LEU A 67 2.50 11.38 9.36
N LEU A 68 3.65 10.94 9.85
CA LEU A 68 4.79 10.61 9.01
C LEU A 68 4.58 9.31 8.22
N VAL A 69 4.16 8.23 8.90
CA VAL A 69 4.10 6.88 8.32
C VAL A 69 2.76 6.65 7.64
N ALA A 70 1.64 6.69 8.37
CA ALA A 70 0.36 6.33 7.80
C ALA A 70 -0.14 7.36 6.78
N THR A 71 -0.16 8.64 7.17
CA THR A 71 -0.69 9.70 6.31
C THR A 71 0.31 10.11 5.22
N GLY A 72 1.56 10.35 5.59
CA GLY A 72 2.61 10.79 4.67
C GLY A 72 3.10 9.65 3.77
N PHE A 73 3.83 8.71 4.35
CA PHE A 73 4.50 7.67 3.58
C PHE A 73 3.51 6.72 2.87
N LEU A 74 2.67 6.01 3.61
CA LEU A 74 1.73 5.04 3.03
C LEU A 74 0.67 5.72 2.17
N GLY A 75 0.18 6.91 2.56
CA GLY A 75 -0.76 7.68 1.76
C GLY A 75 -0.21 8.14 0.42
N ALA A 76 1.10 8.36 0.29
CA ALA A 76 1.75 8.72 -0.97
C ALA A 76 2.29 7.51 -1.73
N GLU A 77 2.64 6.41 -1.04
CA GLU A 77 3.13 5.17 -1.64
C GLU A 77 2.00 4.43 -2.36
N THR A 78 0.81 4.30 -1.76
CA THR A 78 -0.36 3.65 -2.36
C THR A 78 -1.11 4.59 -3.32
N THR A 79 -1.91 4.00 -4.24
CA THR A 79 -2.67 4.81 -5.21
C THR A 79 -3.98 4.12 -5.64
N PHE A 80 -5.09 4.78 -5.35
CA PHE A 80 -6.40 4.37 -5.86
C PHE A 80 -6.66 4.93 -7.28
N SER A 81 -6.19 6.14 -7.57
CA SER A 81 -6.42 6.77 -8.88
C SER A 81 -5.76 6.00 -10.02
N THR A 82 -4.53 5.54 -9.84
CA THR A 82 -3.83 4.69 -10.83
C THR A 82 -4.54 3.35 -11.00
N PHE A 83 -4.93 2.70 -9.90
CA PHE A 83 -5.74 1.47 -9.94
C PHE A 83 -7.03 1.63 -10.74
N ALA A 84 -7.75 2.74 -10.52
CA ALA A 84 -8.99 3.03 -11.25
C ALA A 84 -8.75 3.24 -12.75
N VAL A 85 -7.75 4.04 -13.11
CA VAL A 85 -7.39 4.30 -14.53
C VAL A 85 -6.96 3.01 -15.22
N GLU A 86 -6.08 2.22 -14.62
CA GLU A 86 -5.60 0.95 -15.19
C GLU A 86 -6.75 -0.06 -15.37
N SER A 87 -7.67 -0.14 -14.41
CA SER A 87 -8.87 -0.97 -14.51
C SER A 87 -9.74 -0.57 -15.70
N VAL A 88 -9.99 0.73 -15.90
CA VAL A 88 -10.75 1.24 -17.04
C VAL A 88 -10.02 0.97 -18.35
N LEU A 89 -8.70 1.13 -18.40
CA LEU A 89 -7.91 0.83 -19.61
C LEU A 89 -7.99 -0.64 -20.00
N LEU A 90 -7.89 -1.58 -19.06
CA LEU A 90 -8.07 -3.00 -19.31
C LEU A 90 -9.47 -3.31 -19.88
N LEU A 91 -10.52 -2.70 -19.32
CA LEU A 91 -11.89 -2.86 -19.84
C LEU A 91 -12.05 -2.27 -21.25
N ARG A 92 -11.51 -1.08 -21.50
CA ARG A 92 -11.55 -0.44 -22.85
C ARG A 92 -10.82 -1.25 -23.90
N ASN A 93 -9.71 -1.89 -23.51
CA ASN A 93 -8.93 -2.77 -24.40
C ASN A 93 -9.57 -4.16 -24.54
N ARG A 94 -10.77 -4.39 -24.00
CA ARG A 94 -11.49 -5.67 -24.00
C ARG A 94 -10.73 -6.81 -23.30
N GLU A 95 -9.79 -6.50 -22.43
CA GLU A 95 -9.02 -7.45 -21.63
C GLU A 95 -9.79 -7.80 -20.33
N TYR A 96 -11.05 -8.25 -20.49
CA TYR A 96 -11.99 -8.46 -19.37
C TYR A 96 -11.46 -9.43 -18.31
N GLY A 97 -10.76 -10.49 -18.74
CA GLY A 97 -10.17 -11.46 -17.82
C GLY A 97 -9.04 -10.86 -16.96
N LEU A 98 -8.22 -9.97 -17.55
CA LEU A 98 -7.19 -9.26 -16.78
C LEU A 98 -7.80 -8.20 -15.87
N ALA A 99 -8.80 -7.46 -16.33
CA ALA A 99 -9.52 -6.49 -15.51
C ALA A 99 -10.14 -7.16 -14.28
N LEU A 100 -10.84 -8.29 -14.45
CA LEU A 100 -11.45 -9.02 -13.34
C LEU A 100 -10.39 -9.53 -12.34
N ARG A 101 -9.29 -10.11 -12.84
CA ARG A 101 -8.17 -10.57 -11.99
C ARG A 101 -7.54 -9.41 -11.23
N TYR A 102 -7.38 -8.26 -11.88
CA TYR A 102 -6.80 -7.07 -11.26
C TYR A 102 -7.72 -6.50 -10.18
N LEU A 103 -9.00 -6.32 -10.48
CA LEU A 103 -9.99 -5.79 -9.53
C LEU A 103 -10.15 -6.71 -8.31
N LEU A 104 -10.48 -7.99 -8.54
CA LEU A 104 -10.68 -8.94 -7.45
C LEU A 104 -9.37 -9.26 -6.72
N GLY A 105 -8.28 -9.44 -7.47
CA GLY A 105 -6.97 -9.72 -6.91
C GLY A 105 -6.49 -8.58 -5.99
N SER A 106 -6.65 -7.33 -6.41
CA SER A 106 -6.27 -6.17 -5.58
C SER A 106 -7.05 -6.13 -4.27
N VAL A 107 -8.36 -6.38 -4.30
CA VAL A 107 -9.20 -6.37 -3.09
C VAL A 107 -8.88 -7.55 -2.19
N VAL A 108 -8.92 -8.77 -2.72
CA VAL A 108 -8.73 -9.98 -1.91
C VAL A 108 -7.32 -10.04 -1.34
N LEU A 109 -6.30 -9.84 -2.18
CA LEU A 109 -4.90 -9.87 -1.73
C LEU A 109 -4.57 -8.69 -0.81
N GLY A 110 -5.19 -7.51 -1.03
CA GLY A 110 -5.05 -6.37 -0.15
C GLY A 110 -5.58 -6.64 1.26
N LEU A 111 -6.78 -7.23 1.37
CA LEU A 111 -7.35 -7.64 2.67
C LEU A 111 -6.49 -8.69 3.36
N LEU A 112 -6.00 -9.70 2.60
CA LEU A 112 -5.11 -10.73 3.14
C LEU A 112 -3.76 -10.14 3.58
N ALA A 113 -3.22 -9.19 2.83
CA ALA A 113 -1.99 -8.50 3.19
C ALA A 113 -2.15 -7.68 4.48
N THR A 114 -3.27 -6.95 4.63
CA THR A 114 -3.58 -6.22 5.87
C THR A 114 -3.72 -7.17 7.05
N ALA A 115 -4.45 -8.27 6.88
CA ALA A 115 -4.61 -9.28 7.93
C ALA A 115 -3.26 -9.92 8.31
N ALA A 116 -2.40 -10.19 7.33
CA ALA A 116 -1.05 -10.71 7.60
C ALA A 116 -0.18 -9.71 8.36
N GLY A 117 -0.29 -8.40 8.04
CA GLY A 117 0.39 -7.34 8.78
C GLY A 117 -0.05 -7.26 10.23
N LEU A 118 -1.37 -7.31 10.47
CA LEU A 118 -1.96 -7.35 11.82
C LEU A 118 -1.50 -8.59 12.60
N ALA A 119 -1.56 -9.77 11.97
CA ALA A 119 -1.13 -11.02 12.61
C ALA A 119 0.37 -11.00 12.96
N LEU A 120 1.20 -10.42 12.11
CA LEU A 120 2.63 -10.26 12.41
C LEU A 120 2.83 -9.31 13.60
N ALA A 121 2.07 -8.21 13.67
CA ALA A 121 2.13 -7.29 14.80
C ALA A 121 1.77 -7.99 16.12
N ASP A 122 0.71 -8.82 16.12
CA ASP A 122 0.31 -9.61 17.30
C ASP A 122 1.41 -10.55 17.76
N VAL A 123 2.04 -11.28 16.84
CA VAL A 123 3.18 -12.15 17.17
C VAL A 123 4.35 -11.36 17.78
N LEU A 124 4.68 -10.19 17.22
CA LEU A 124 5.75 -9.32 17.70
C LEU A 124 5.42 -8.72 19.08
N ALA A 125 4.15 -8.51 19.38
CA ALA A 125 3.65 -8.01 20.66
C ALA A 125 3.49 -9.11 21.73
N GLY A 126 3.85 -10.35 21.45
CA GLY A 126 3.76 -11.48 22.36
C GLY A 126 2.36 -12.04 22.57
N GLY A 127 1.47 -11.89 21.57
CA GLY A 127 0.09 -12.41 21.60
C GLY A 127 -0.80 -11.56 22.55
N ALA A 128 -0.78 -10.24 22.37
CA ALA A 128 -1.52 -9.30 23.23
C ALA A 128 -3.02 -9.18 22.88
N TRP A 129 -3.53 -9.94 21.91
CA TRP A 129 -4.93 -9.93 21.44
C TRP A 129 -5.70 -11.19 21.84
#